data_769b15c9aff120e951db6227d0662b24
#
_entry.id   769b15c9aff120e951db6227d0662b24
#
_cell.length_a   1.000
_cell.length_b   1.000
_cell.length_c   1.000
_cell.angle_alpha   90.00
_cell.angle_beta   90.00
_cell.angle_gamma   90.00
#
_symmetry.space_group_name_H-M   'P 1'
#
loop_
_entity.id
_entity.type
_entity.pdbx_description
1 polymer ?
#
loop_
_entity_poly.entity_id
_entity_poly.type
_entity_poly.pdbx_seq_one_letter_code
_entity_poly.pdbx_strand_id
1 'polypeptide(L)'
;GEPVTVSFSSGPGNPRDWIGIYRPDMAPGEQGSLIRVYVNGSATAGDGLFDGSVTFANKLPAGDYVARFFRNDGYGQLADAAAFTVVHPPEVATGKLNHAPGEAITVRFSNGPGNPGDWISLMPLGETSSIDWAYVGGSRTPSDGLASGTLTFADGLPDGEYRVLFLANDGYRPLVTADFTVAGQVVPPELGFVNNGDGTITLTFEGRLQTAPTINGPWQDMDASSPVTLPTDQQQQFTRSVK
;
A
#
# COMPACT_ATOMS: atom_id res chain seq x y z
N GLY A 1 -6.24 -11.92 -1.68
CA GLY A 1 -7.19 -12.76 -0.97
C GLY A 1 -6.49 -13.95 -0.34
N GLU A 2 -7.11 -14.54 0.65
CA GLU A 2 -6.63 -15.79 1.23
C GLU A 2 -6.88 -16.96 0.27
N PRO A 3 -6.11 -18.07 0.37
CA PRO A 3 -6.38 -19.29 -0.39
C PRO A 3 -7.76 -19.86 -0.05
N VAL A 4 -8.46 -20.37 -1.05
CA VAL A 4 -9.75 -21.03 -0.85
C VAL A 4 -9.52 -22.52 -0.66
N THR A 5 -9.96 -23.09 0.47
CA THR A 5 -9.90 -24.53 0.72
C THR A 5 -11.30 -25.13 0.63
N VAL A 6 -11.43 -26.17 -0.18
CA VAL A 6 -12.67 -26.93 -0.35
C VAL A 6 -12.47 -28.34 0.19
N SER A 7 -13.28 -28.73 1.17
CA SER A 7 -13.32 -30.09 1.70
C SER A 7 -14.39 -30.90 0.99
N PHE A 8 -14.12 -32.18 0.78
CA PHE A 8 -15.06 -33.14 0.18
C PHE A 8 -15.03 -34.46 0.94
N SER A 9 -16.12 -35.20 0.87
CA SER A 9 -16.28 -36.51 1.51
C SER A 9 -17.14 -37.42 0.67
N SER A 10 -16.99 -38.73 0.89
CA SER A 10 -17.77 -39.79 0.23
C SER A 10 -17.70 -39.75 -1.30
N GLY A 11 -16.60 -39.28 -1.83
CA GLY A 11 -16.33 -39.33 -3.27
C GLY A 11 -16.11 -40.78 -3.74
N PRO A 12 -16.17 -41.04 -5.06
CA PRO A 12 -15.99 -42.41 -5.59
C PRO A 12 -14.53 -42.87 -5.62
N GLY A 13 -13.56 -41.99 -5.31
CA GLY A 13 -12.14 -42.34 -5.23
C GLY A 13 -11.47 -42.50 -6.60
N ASN A 14 -12.00 -41.87 -7.67
CA ASN A 14 -11.32 -41.92 -8.96
C ASN A 14 -10.16 -40.93 -9.02
N PRO A 15 -9.01 -41.26 -9.57
CA PRO A 15 -7.89 -40.34 -9.73
C PRO A 15 -8.18 -39.10 -10.54
N ARG A 16 -9.24 -39.14 -11.36
CA ARG A 16 -9.67 -38.04 -12.24
C ARG A 16 -10.92 -37.30 -11.75
N ASP A 17 -11.32 -37.54 -10.49
CA ASP A 17 -12.32 -36.70 -9.84
C ASP A 17 -11.70 -35.32 -9.56
N TRP A 18 -12.46 -34.25 -9.75
CA TRP A 18 -11.91 -32.91 -9.70
C TRP A 18 -12.89 -31.90 -9.11
N ILE A 19 -12.34 -30.84 -8.55
CA ILE A 19 -13.10 -29.71 -7.99
C ILE A 19 -12.78 -28.47 -8.81
N GLY A 20 -13.81 -27.77 -9.23
CA GLY A 20 -13.72 -26.50 -9.96
C GLY A 20 -14.45 -25.38 -9.27
N ILE A 21 -13.92 -24.18 -9.39
CA ILE A 21 -14.55 -22.92 -8.93
C ILE A 21 -15.15 -22.21 -10.13
N TYR A 22 -16.38 -21.76 -9.96
CA TYR A 22 -17.19 -21.09 -10.99
C TYR A 22 -17.82 -19.82 -10.41
N ARG A 23 -18.27 -18.90 -11.28
CA ARG A 23 -19.27 -17.92 -10.91
C ARG A 23 -20.63 -18.61 -10.79
N PRO A 24 -21.59 -18.08 -10.00
CA PRO A 24 -22.90 -18.72 -9.81
C PRO A 24 -23.69 -18.93 -11.10
N ASP A 25 -23.52 -18.03 -12.08
CA ASP A 25 -24.18 -18.00 -13.38
C ASP A 25 -23.52 -18.87 -14.46
N MET A 26 -22.33 -19.44 -14.18
CA MET A 26 -21.62 -20.27 -15.14
C MET A 26 -22.16 -21.70 -15.18
N ALA A 27 -22.41 -22.20 -16.40
CA ALA A 27 -22.85 -23.59 -16.64
C ALA A 27 -21.63 -24.50 -16.91
N PRO A 28 -21.33 -25.49 -16.05
CA PRO A 28 -20.27 -26.44 -16.28
C PRO A 28 -20.50 -27.26 -17.56
N GLY A 29 -19.46 -27.41 -18.38
CA GLY A 29 -19.54 -28.08 -19.68
C GLY A 29 -19.75 -27.13 -20.85
N GLU A 30 -20.46 -26.05 -20.66
CA GLU A 30 -20.60 -24.95 -21.63
C GLU A 30 -19.49 -23.90 -21.43
N GLN A 31 -19.15 -23.64 -20.17
CA GLN A 31 -18.10 -22.70 -19.77
C GLN A 31 -17.07 -23.44 -18.89
N GLY A 32 -15.82 -23.09 -19.10
CA GLY A 32 -14.74 -23.62 -18.26
C GLY A 32 -14.78 -23.09 -16.84
N SER A 33 -14.29 -23.86 -15.88
CA SER A 33 -14.05 -23.35 -14.51
C SER A 33 -13.03 -22.22 -14.51
N LEU A 34 -13.14 -21.30 -13.57
CA LEU A 34 -12.15 -20.23 -13.35
C LEU A 34 -10.81 -20.83 -12.93
N ILE A 35 -10.86 -21.81 -12.04
CA ILE A 35 -9.73 -22.62 -11.59
C ILE A 35 -10.24 -24.03 -11.27
N ARG A 36 -9.38 -25.04 -11.43
CA ARG A 36 -9.69 -26.43 -11.04
C ARG A 36 -8.46 -27.17 -10.58
N VAL A 37 -8.67 -28.16 -9.74
CA VAL A 37 -7.67 -29.17 -9.35
C VAL A 37 -8.34 -30.55 -9.23
N TYR A 38 -7.55 -31.60 -9.38
CA TYR A 38 -7.98 -32.96 -9.05
C TYR A 38 -8.04 -33.14 -7.53
N VAL A 39 -8.71 -34.20 -7.05
CA VAL A 39 -8.88 -34.52 -5.62
C VAL A 39 -7.56 -34.63 -4.85
N ASN A 40 -6.45 -34.92 -5.54
CA ASN A 40 -5.12 -34.89 -4.95
C ASN A 40 -4.51 -33.49 -4.76
N GLY A 41 -5.25 -32.42 -5.08
CA GLY A 41 -4.80 -31.02 -4.95
C GLY A 41 -3.89 -30.53 -6.08
N SER A 42 -3.71 -31.30 -7.15
CA SER A 42 -2.82 -31.01 -8.28
C SER A 42 -3.60 -30.69 -9.57
N ALA A 43 -2.94 -29.99 -10.51
CA ALA A 43 -3.44 -29.81 -11.87
C ALA A 43 -3.35 -31.09 -12.72
N THR A 44 -2.62 -32.13 -12.26
CA THR A 44 -2.50 -33.44 -12.88
C THR A 44 -3.16 -34.49 -12.01
N ALA A 45 -3.87 -35.43 -12.66
CA ALA A 45 -4.46 -36.57 -11.96
C ALA A 45 -3.40 -37.39 -11.24
N GLY A 46 -3.72 -37.86 -10.05
CA GLY A 46 -2.84 -38.64 -9.19
C GLY A 46 -3.63 -39.68 -8.42
N ASP A 47 -3.43 -39.80 -7.12
CA ASP A 47 -4.21 -40.71 -6.30
C ASP A 47 -5.66 -40.28 -6.21
N GLY A 48 -6.60 -41.21 -6.35
CA GLY A 48 -8.01 -41.00 -6.10
C GLY A 48 -8.30 -41.00 -4.59
N LEU A 49 -9.06 -40.02 -4.14
CA LEU A 49 -9.40 -39.86 -2.74
C LEU A 49 -10.93 -39.89 -2.54
N PHE A 50 -11.36 -40.62 -1.49
CA PHE A 50 -12.77 -40.66 -1.09
C PHE A 50 -13.16 -39.39 -0.28
N ASP A 51 -12.22 -38.94 0.56
CA ASP A 51 -12.36 -37.80 1.46
C ASP A 51 -11.10 -36.96 1.42
N GLY A 52 -11.21 -35.68 1.62
CA GLY A 52 -10.04 -34.81 1.67
C GLY A 52 -10.37 -33.32 1.57
N SER A 53 -9.32 -32.54 1.30
CA SER A 53 -9.45 -31.12 0.98
C SER A 53 -8.47 -30.73 -0.10
N VAL A 54 -8.87 -29.76 -0.92
CA VAL A 54 -8.00 -29.13 -1.91
C VAL A 54 -7.93 -27.64 -1.66
N THR A 55 -6.76 -27.05 -1.89
CA THR A 55 -6.52 -25.62 -1.68
C THR A 55 -6.19 -24.95 -3.02
N PHE A 56 -6.95 -23.93 -3.35
CA PHE A 56 -6.71 -23.07 -4.49
C PHE A 56 -5.85 -21.89 -4.05
N ALA A 57 -4.56 -21.91 -4.38
CA ALA A 57 -3.60 -20.88 -4.02
C ALA A 57 -3.79 -19.55 -4.79
N ASN A 58 -4.48 -19.61 -5.95
CA ASN A 58 -4.74 -18.43 -6.76
C ASN A 58 -5.77 -17.52 -6.08
N LYS A 59 -5.42 -16.24 -5.97
CA LYS A 59 -6.32 -15.23 -5.42
C LYS A 59 -7.50 -15.01 -6.36
N LEU A 60 -8.69 -15.29 -5.88
CA LEU A 60 -9.92 -14.93 -6.58
C LEU A 60 -10.23 -13.44 -6.33
N PRO A 61 -10.71 -12.69 -7.33
CA PRO A 61 -11.31 -11.39 -7.11
C PRO A 61 -12.47 -11.45 -6.10
N ALA A 62 -12.80 -10.34 -5.45
CA ALA A 62 -14.00 -10.28 -4.61
C ALA A 62 -15.24 -10.63 -5.43
N GLY A 63 -16.19 -11.32 -4.81
CA GLY A 63 -17.45 -11.72 -5.44
C GLY A 63 -17.94 -13.10 -5.01
N ASP A 64 -19.06 -13.50 -5.57
CA ASP A 64 -19.72 -14.77 -5.27
C ASP A 64 -19.21 -15.87 -6.19
N TYR A 65 -19.06 -17.05 -5.62
CA TYR A 65 -18.52 -18.24 -6.27
C TYR A 65 -19.26 -19.49 -5.81
N VAL A 66 -19.11 -20.55 -6.61
CA VAL A 66 -19.54 -21.89 -6.26
C VAL A 66 -18.39 -22.88 -6.50
N ALA A 67 -18.13 -23.74 -5.54
CA ALA A 67 -17.28 -24.91 -5.70
C ALA A 67 -18.15 -26.08 -6.15
N ARG A 68 -17.70 -26.82 -7.17
CA ARG A 68 -18.40 -27.98 -7.72
C ARG A 68 -17.46 -29.16 -7.81
N PHE A 69 -17.95 -30.32 -7.38
CA PHE A 69 -17.22 -31.59 -7.37
C PHE A 69 -17.71 -32.47 -8.52
N PHE A 70 -16.80 -32.89 -9.41
CA PHE A 70 -17.10 -33.61 -10.63
C PHE A 70 -16.40 -34.97 -10.72
N ARG A 71 -17.03 -35.87 -11.45
CA ARG A 71 -16.57 -37.23 -11.63
C ARG A 71 -15.70 -37.40 -12.89
N ASN A 72 -14.52 -37.98 -12.74
CA ASN A 72 -13.73 -38.67 -13.77
C ASN A 72 -13.54 -37.87 -15.08
N ASP A 73 -13.01 -36.64 -14.98
CA ASP A 73 -12.84 -35.65 -16.08
C ASP A 73 -14.15 -35.22 -16.77
N GLY A 74 -15.29 -35.68 -16.30
CA GLY A 74 -16.60 -35.29 -16.81
C GLY A 74 -17.23 -34.15 -15.99
N TYR A 75 -18.45 -33.79 -16.35
CA TYR A 75 -19.24 -32.75 -15.66
C TYR A 75 -20.42 -33.33 -14.85
N GLY A 76 -20.42 -34.66 -14.64
CA GLY A 76 -21.33 -35.29 -13.68
C GLY A 76 -20.99 -34.87 -12.26
N GLN A 77 -21.86 -34.08 -11.62
CA GLN A 77 -21.66 -33.62 -10.27
C GLN A 77 -21.80 -34.75 -9.25
N LEU A 78 -20.91 -34.80 -8.28
CA LEU A 78 -20.88 -35.80 -7.21
C LEU A 78 -21.58 -35.28 -5.94
N ALA A 79 -21.71 -33.95 -5.79
CA ALA A 79 -22.37 -33.30 -4.67
C ALA A 79 -23.05 -31.99 -5.11
N ASP A 80 -23.91 -31.45 -4.28
CA ASP A 80 -24.44 -30.11 -4.46
C ASP A 80 -23.33 -29.08 -4.49
N ALA A 81 -23.52 -28.01 -5.27
CA ALA A 81 -22.54 -26.93 -5.36
C ALA A 81 -22.45 -26.18 -4.02
N ALA A 82 -21.26 -25.97 -3.52
CA ALA A 82 -21.00 -25.21 -2.31
C ALA A 82 -20.77 -23.71 -2.67
N ALA A 83 -21.72 -22.86 -2.31
CA ALA A 83 -21.60 -21.43 -2.52
C ALA A 83 -20.71 -20.79 -1.45
N PHE A 84 -19.88 -19.80 -1.86
CA PHE A 84 -19.07 -19.00 -0.97
C PHE A 84 -18.81 -17.61 -1.58
N THR A 85 -18.51 -16.64 -0.72
CA THR A 85 -18.16 -15.28 -1.14
C THR A 85 -16.71 -14.99 -0.78
N VAL A 86 -15.97 -14.48 -1.75
CA VAL A 86 -14.63 -13.92 -1.53
C VAL A 86 -14.80 -12.44 -1.22
N VAL A 87 -14.37 -12.04 -0.03
CA VAL A 87 -14.32 -10.64 0.38
C VAL A 87 -12.87 -10.23 0.54
N HIS A 88 -12.55 -9.03 0.07
CA HIS A 88 -11.26 -8.41 0.38
C HIS A 88 -11.49 -7.37 1.48
N PRO A 89 -10.61 -7.27 2.47
CA PRO A 89 -10.73 -6.21 3.45
C PRO A 89 -10.63 -4.84 2.76
N PRO A 90 -11.33 -3.82 3.25
CA PRO A 90 -11.13 -2.46 2.79
C PRO A 90 -9.68 -2.03 2.92
N GLU A 91 -9.21 -1.27 1.95
CA GLU A 91 -7.86 -0.71 1.93
C GLU A 91 -7.92 0.78 1.69
N VAL A 92 -7.00 1.52 2.32
CA VAL A 92 -6.77 2.94 2.07
C VAL A 92 -5.28 3.22 2.14
N ALA A 93 -4.78 4.06 1.26
CA ALA A 93 -3.39 4.51 1.26
C ALA A 93 -3.26 5.86 0.57
N THR A 94 -2.31 6.67 1.02
CA THR A 94 -1.84 7.84 0.28
C THR A 94 -0.90 7.41 -0.85
N GLY A 95 -0.71 8.25 -1.85
CA GLY A 95 0.14 7.95 -3.00
C GLY A 95 1.60 7.65 -2.62
N LYS A 96 2.05 8.14 -1.47
CA LYS A 96 3.37 7.90 -0.85
C LYS A 96 3.27 8.07 0.67
N LEU A 97 4.25 7.57 1.42
CA LEU A 97 4.26 7.68 2.89
C LEU A 97 4.72 9.06 3.39
N ASN A 98 5.54 9.77 2.60
CA ASN A 98 6.06 11.10 2.97
C ASN A 98 5.70 12.10 1.88
N HIS A 99 5.04 13.18 2.26
CA HIS A 99 4.62 14.29 1.41
C HIS A 99 5.38 15.57 1.77
N ALA A 100 5.52 16.49 0.82
CA ALA A 100 6.01 17.83 1.12
C ALA A 100 4.88 18.70 1.67
N PRO A 101 5.19 19.72 2.51
CA PRO A 101 4.18 20.67 2.96
C PRO A 101 3.50 21.38 1.78
N GLY A 102 2.19 21.51 1.83
CA GLY A 102 1.40 22.12 0.76
C GLY A 102 1.26 21.25 -0.51
N GLU A 103 1.83 20.04 -0.54
CA GLU A 103 1.63 19.11 -1.64
C GLU A 103 0.23 18.50 -1.57
N ALA A 104 -0.45 18.38 -2.72
CA ALA A 104 -1.74 17.72 -2.80
C ALA A 104 -1.63 16.24 -2.37
N ILE A 105 -2.54 15.82 -1.48
CA ILE A 105 -2.59 14.44 -0.97
C ILE A 105 -3.55 13.63 -1.83
N THR A 106 -3.01 12.67 -2.56
CA THR A 106 -3.81 11.70 -3.32
C THR A 106 -4.02 10.44 -2.49
N VAL A 107 -5.28 10.08 -2.27
CA VAL A 107 -5.70 8.90 -1.51
C VAL A 107 -6.33 7.89 -2.44
N ARG A 108 -5.85 6.66 -2.39
CA ARG A 108 -6.48 5.49 -3.05
C ARG A 108 -7.23 4.69 -2.01
N PHE A 109 -8.41 4.22 -2.37
CA PHE A 109 -9.20 3.31 -1.54
C PHE A 109 -9.74 2.16 -2.40
N SER A 110 -9.93 1.00 -1.78
CA SER A 110 -10.47 -0.18 -2.44
C SER A 110 -11.24 -1.08 -1.47
N ASN A 111 -12.07 -1.95 -2.06
CA ASN A 111 -12.87 -2.95 -1.34
C ASN A 111 -13.81 -2.36 -0.28
N GLY A 112 -14.22 -1.11 -0.46
CA GLY A 112 -15.24 -0.49 0.39
C GLY A 112 -16.64 -1.05 0.13
N PRO A 113 -17.62 -0.69 0.97
CA PRO A 113 -19.01 -1.14 0.81
C PRO A 113 -19.69 -0.60 -0.45
N GLY A 114 -19.22 0.55 -0.97
CA GLY A 114 -19.80 1.19 -2.16
C GLY A 114 -21.08 1.94 -1.87
N ASN A 115 -21.27 2.47 -0.66
CA ASN A 115 -22.40 3.32 -0.33
C ASN A 115 -22.12 4.78 -0.73
N PRO A 116 -23.12 5.56 -1.16
CA PRO A 116 -22.96 6.98 -1.41
C PRO A 116 -22.44 7.79 -0.21
N GLY A 117 -22.74 7.35 1.01
CA GLY A 117 -22.28 7.94 2.26
C GLY A 117 -20.93 7.42 2.76
N ASP A 118 -20.20 6.60 1.99
CA ASP A 118 -18.83 6.23 2.31
C ASP A 118 -17.91 7.44 2.09
N TRP A 119 -16.92 7.64 2.96
CA TRP A 119 -16.11 8.84 2.91
C TRP A 119 -14.67 8.63 3.39
N ILE A 120 -13.79 9.51 2.93
CA ILE A 120 -12.37 9.54 3.29
C ILE A 120 -12.11 10.78 4.13
N SER A 121 -11.36 10.62 5.21
CA SER A 121 -10.93 11.69 6.10
C SER A 121 -9.42 11.75 6.21
N LEU A 122 -8.87 12.96 6.25
CA LEU A 122 -7.50 13.25 6.67
C LEU A 122 -7.54 13.86 8.07
N MET A 123 -6.75 13.33 8.98
CA MET A 123 -6.78 13.69 10.40
C MET A 123 -5.35 13.77 10.93
N PRO A 124 -4.98 14.80 11.72
CA PRO A 124 -3.71 14.79 12.44
C PRO A 124 -3.63 13.59 13.39
N LEU A 125 -2.47 12.96 13.49
CA LEU A 125 -2.30 11.79 14.36
C LEU A 125 -2.50 12.19 15.83
N GLY A 126 -3.36 11.45 16.53
CA GLY A 126 -3.73 11.73 17.93
C GLY A 126 -4.93 12.66 18.09
N GLU A 127 -5.43 13.29 17.03
CA GLU A 127 -6.64 14.10 17.05
C GLU A 127 -7.89 13.28 16.73
N THR A 128 -9.06 13.88 16.98
CA THR A 128 -10.38 13.26 16.73
C THR A 128 -11.19 13.99 15.67
N SER A 129 -10.66 15.09 15.13
CA SER A 129 -11.32 15.91 14.13
C SER A 129 -10.61 15.83 12.78
N SER A 130 -11.39 15.68 11.71
CA SER A 130 -10.87 15.75 10.35
C SER A 130 -10.37 17.15 10.04
N ILE A 131 -9.20 17.26 9.43
CA ILE A 131 -8.67 18.50 8.87
C ILE A 131 -9.20 18.71 7.45
N ASP A 132 -9.42 17.60 6.73
CA ASP A 132 -10.05 17.57 5.41
C ASP A 132 -10.78 16.24 5.21
N TRP A 133 -11.79 16.19 4.33
CA TRP A 133 -12.55 14.98 4.04
C TRP A 133 -13.32 15.10 2.73
N ALA A 134 -13.77 13.99 2.18
CA ALA A 134 -14.72 13.95 1.05
C ALA A 134 -15.43 12.60 1.01
N TYR A 135 -16.65 12.58 0.46
CA TYR A 135 -17.28 11.32 0.08
C TYR A 135 -16.51 10.62 -1.06
N VAL A 136 -16.68 9.33 -1.19
CA VAL A 136 -16.00 8.50 -2.21
C VAL A 136 -16.27 8.97 -3.64
N GLY A 137 -17.36 9.68 -3.89
CA GLY A 137 -17.67 10.36 -5.15
C GLY A 137 -16.90 11.66 -5.39
N GLY A 138 -16.03 12.08 -4.47
CA GLY A 138 -15.14 13.25 -4.64
C GLY A 138 -15.74 14.60 -4.25
N SER A 139 -16.88 14.63 -3.57
CA SER A 139 -17.55 15.87 -3.16
C SER A 139 -17.88 15.89 -1.66
N ARG A 140 -18.39 17.03 -1.16
CA ARG A 140 -18.92 17.20 0.22
C ARG A 140 -20.37 16.77 0.35
N THR A 141 -21.00 16.36 -0.73
CA THR A 141 -22.34 15.82 -0.79
C THR A 141 -22.29 14.38 -1.29
N PRO A 142 -23.03 13.45 -0.68
CA PRO A 142 -23.13 12.09 -1.19
C PRO A 142 -23.59 12.06 -2.65
N SER A 143 -22.92 11.27 -3.47
CA SER A 143 -23.27 11.08 -4.87
C SER A 143 -23.22 9.59 -5.24
N ASP A 144 -22.33 9.18 -6.13
CA ASP A 144 -22.14 7.78 -6.46
C ASP A 144 -21.41 7.04 -5.35
N GLY A 145 -21.91 5.86 -4.98
CA GLY A 145 -21.22 4.95 -4.08
C GLY A 145 -20.14 4.18 -4.82
N LEU A 146 -18.88 4.43 -4.50
CA LEU A 146 -17.73 3.76 -5.10
C LEU A 146 -17.08 2.82 -4.09
N ALA A 147 -16.95 1.54 -4.45
CA ALA A 147 -16.19 0.58 -3.66
C ALA A 147 -14.68 0.75 -3.77
N SER A 148 -14.21 1.39 -4.84
CA SER A 148 -12.79 1.66 -5.09
C SER A 148 -12.63 2.93 -5.91
N GLY A 149 -11.55 3.66 -5.66
CA GLY A 149 -11.31 4.91 -6.36
C GLY A 149 -10.07 5.66 -5.87
N THR A 150 -9.99 6.90 -6.31
CA THR A 150 -8.93 7.84 -5.92
C THR A 150 -9.52 9.21 -5.66
N LEU A 151 -9.17 9.82 -4.54
CA LEU A 151 -9.49 11.20 -4.20
C LEU A 151 -8.21 12.04 -4.11
N THR A 152 -8.31 13.32 -4.44
CA THR A 152 -7.21 14.25 -4.29
C THR A 152 -7.64 15.44 -3.43
N PHE A 153 -6.94 15.67 -2.33
CA PHE A 153 -7.08 16.80 -1.44
C PHE A 153 -6.05 17.84 -1.87
N ALA A 154 -6.52 18.90 -2.54
CA ALA A 154 -5.68 19.81 -3.29
C ALA A 154 -4.91 20.83 -2.42
N ASP A 155 -5.45 21.20 -1.25
CA ASP A 155 -4.89 22.27 -0.42
C ASP A 155 -3.60 21.89 0.30
N GLY A 156 -3.23 20.58 0.26
CA GLY A 156 -2.07 20.07 0.97
C GLY A 156 -2.20 20.21 2.50
N LEU A 157 -1.18 19.79 3.21
CA LEU A 157 -1.14 19.83 4.68
C LEU A 157 0.17 20.46 5.14
N PRO A 158 0.21 21.09 6.34
CA PRO A 158 1.46 21.52 6.98
C PRO A 158 2.29 20.33 7.47
N ASP A 159 3.53 20.59 7.91
CA ASP A 159 4.38 19.60 8.56
C ASP A 159 3.65 18.90 9.72
N GLY A 160 3.71 17.58 9.78
CA GLY A 160 3.06 16.78 10.81
C GLY A 160 2.90 15.32 10.46
N GLU A 161 2.40 14.58 11.43
CA GLU A 161 1.99 13.18 11.27
C GLU A 161 0.48 13.10 11.12
N TYR A 162 0.01 12.32 10.18
CA TYR A 162 -1.39 12.25 9.78
C TYR A 162 -1.87 10.82 9.61
N ARG A 163 -3.16 10.67 9.65
CA ARG A 163 -3.88 9.45 9.36
C ARG A 163 -4.94 9.69 8.31
N VAL A 164 -5.00 8.84 7.31
CA VAL A 164 -6.15 8.73 6.41
C VAL A 164 -7.08 7.65 6.95
N LEU A 165 -8.39 7.93 6.94
CA LEU A 165 -9.44 7.03 7.37
C LEU A 165 -10.40 6.78 6.21
N PHE A 166 -10.80 5.54 6.02
CA PHE A 166 -11.92 5.18 5.16
C PHE A 166 -13.11 4.78 6.05
N LEU A 167 -14.22 5.50 5.94
CA LEU A 167 -15.38 5.37 6.83
C LEU A 167 -16.63 5.04 6.01
N ALA A 168 -17.54 4.26 6.59
CA ALA A 168 -18.74 3.79 5.92
C ALA A 168 -19.97 4.62 6.28
N ASN A 169 -20.76 4.98 5.26
CA ASN A 169 -22.14 5.40 5.34
C ASN A 169 -22.43 6.44 6.44
N ASP A 170 -21.74 7.58 6.38
CA ASP A 170 -21.80 8.70 7.34
C ASP A 170 -21.41 8.30 8.79
N GLY A 171 -20.91 7.09 8.99
CA GLY A 171 -20.44 6.62 10.29
C GLY A 171 -19.04 7.13 10.64
N TYR A 172 -18.72 7.10 11.93
CA TYR A 172 -17.42 7.55 12.48
C TYR A 172 -16.51 6.40 12.87
N ARG A 173 -16.91 5.14 12.65
CA ARG A 173 -16.04 3.98 12.86
C ARG A 173 -15.30 3.68 11.56
N PRO A 174 -13.96 3.80 11.53
CA PRO A 174 -13.19 3.48 10.33
C PRO A 174 -13.34 2.03 9.92
N LEU A 175 -13.44 1.78 8.62
CA LEU A 175 -13.26 0.47 8.01
C LEU A 175 -11.78 0.08 8.03
N VAL A 176 -10.93 1.04 7.70
CA VAL A 176 -9.47 0.89 7.65
C VAL A 176 -8.82 2.27 7.76
N THR A 177 -7.57 2.30 8.23
CA THR A 177 -6.75 3.52 8.34
C THR A 177 -5.34 3.27 7.86
N ALA A 178 -4.65 4.34 7.44
CA ALA A 178 -3.22 4.33 7.15
C ALA A 178 -2.57 5.63 7.60
N ASP A 179 -1.37 5.54 8.16
CA ASP A 179 -0.63 6.71 8.62
C ASP A 179 0.34 7.19 7.54
N PHE A 180 0.59 8.50 7.49
CA PHE A 180 1.53 9.14 6.60
C PHE A 180 2.10 10.40 7.24
N THR A 181 3.21 10.90 6.69
CA THR A 181 3.91 12.08 7.21
C THR A 181 3.95 13.17 6.15
N VAL A 182 3.80 14.41 6.59
CA VAL A 182 4.11 15.60 5.81
C VAL A 182 5.32 16.26 6.44
N ALA A 183 6.42 16.37 5.70
CA ALA A 183 7.64 16.99 6.18
C ALA A 183 8.39 17.67 5.04
N GLY A 184 8.87 18.88 5.28
CA GLY A 184 9.77 19.56 4.37
C GLY A 184 11.01 18.69 4.13
N GLN A 185 11.52 18.65 2.90
CA GLN A 185 12.80 18.03 2.65
C GLN A 185 13.87 18.78 3.44
N VAL A 186 14.54 18.09 4.34
CA VAL A 186 15.79 18.58 4.88
C VAL A 186 16.83 18.45 3.77
N VAL A 187 16.98 19.50 2.97
CA VAL A 187 18.09 19.61 2.03
C VAL A 187 19.35 19.83 2.89
N PRO A 188 20.33 18.92 2.88
CA PRO A 188 21.58 19.15 3.56
C PRO A 188 22.20 20.46 3.03
N PRO A 189 22.80 21.29 3.87
CA PRO A 189 23.47 22.48 3.40
C PRO A 189 24.62 22.10 2.46
N GLU A 190 24.70 22.77 1.32
CA GLU A 190 25.75 22.52 0.35
C GLU A 190 27.08 23.11 0.84
N LEU A 191 28.16 22.34 0.69
CA LEU A 191 29.52 22.77 0.91
C LEU A 191 30.36 22.41 -0.32
N GLY A 192 30.79 23.43 -1.05
CA GLY A 192 31.71 23.30 -2.17
C GLY A 192 33.10 23.80 -1.80
N PHE A 193 34.13 23.31 -2.50
CA PHE A 193 35.46 23.86 -2.38
C PHE A 193 36.18 23.94 -3.73
N VAL A 194 37.05 24.91 -3.87
CA VAL A 194 37.97 25.09 -5.01
C VAL A 194 39.37 25.28 -4.45
N ASN A 195 40.34 24.47 -4.92
CA ASN A 195 41.75 24.72 -4.66
C ASN A 195 42.27 25.77 -5.67
N ASN A 196 42.73 26.92 -5.18
CA ASN A 196 43.12 28.04 -6.02
C ASN A 196 44.51 27.86 -6.62
N GLY A 197 45.30 26.87 -6.17
CA GLY A 197 46.66 26.60 -6.68
C GLY A 197 47.75 27.57 -6.18
N ASP A 198 47.39 28.51 -5.33
CA ASP A 198 48.26 29.54 -4.75
C ASP A 198 48.51 29.32 -3.25
N GLY A 199 48.21 28.13 -2.71
CA GLY A 199 48.27 27.81 -1.29
C GLY A 199 46.99 28.20 -0.54
N THR A 200 45.91 28.48 -1.25
CA THR A 200 44.60 28.75 -0.65
C THR A 200 43.51 27.86 -1.21
N ILE A 201 42.39 27.71 -0.46
CA ILE A 201 41.16 27.11 -0.90
C ILE A 201 40.00 28.10 -0.74
N THR A 202 39.08 28.08 -1.65
CA THR A 202 37.81 28.83 -1.52
C THR A 202 36.70 27.87 -1.20
N LEU A 203 35.98 28.13 -0.10
CA LEU A 203 34.81 27.38 0.32
C LEU A 203 33.55 28.18 -0.02
N THR A 204 32.58 27.52 -0.63
CA THR A 204 31.22 28.01 -0.84
C THR A 204 30.27 27.19 0.01
N PHE A 205 29.39 27.82 0.76
CA PHE A 205 28.48 27.14 1.69
C PHE A 205 27.17 27.88 1.87
N GLU A 206 26.14 27.14 2.26
CA GLU A 206 24.88 27.67 2.75
C GLU A 206 24.82 27.58 4.27
N GLY A 207 24.21 28.58 4.91
CA GLY A 207 24.08 28.62 6.38
C GLY A 207 25.37 29.05 7.06
N ARG A 208 25.73 28.39 8.16
CA ARG A 208 26.94 28.69 8.96
C ARG A 208 28.04 27.67 8.67
N LEU A 209 29.27 28.14 8.60
CA LEU A 209 30.46 27.29 8.50
C LEU A 209 30.96 26.92 9.90
N GLN A 210 31.21 25.65 10.15
CA GLN A 210 31.83 25.15 11.37
C GLN A 210 33.14 24.46 11.04
N THR A 211 34.14 24.59 11.96
CA THR A 211 35.42 23.91 11.86
C THR A 211 35.69 23.09 13.10
N ALA A 212 36.48 22.03 12.94
CA ALA A 212 36.94 21.19 14.04
C ALA A 212 38.34 20.61 13.78
N PRO A 213 39.14 20.34 14.81
CA PRO A 213 40.45 19.69 14.66
C PRO A 213 40.32 18.19 14.34
N THR A 214 39.19 17.58 14.62
CA THR A 214 38.89 16.17 14.32
C THR A 214 37.51 16.02 13.73
N ILE A 215 37.26 14.93 13.00
CA ILE A 215 35.96 14.64 12.40
C ILE A 215 34.80 14.53 13.41
N ASN A 216 35.12 14.22 14.66
CA ASN A 216 34.14 14.12 15.74
C ASN A 216 34.01 15.43 16.55
N GLY A 217 34.69 16.51 16.17
CA GLY A 217 34.67 17.79 16.85
C GLY A 217 35.77 17.95 17.89
N PRO A 218 35.67 18.90 18.82
CA PRO A 218 34.54 19.82 19.00
C PRO A 218 34.40 20.79 17.83
N TRP A 219 33.16 20.98 17.36
CA TRP A 219 32.84 21.89 16.28
C TRP A 219 32.62 23.31 16.79
N GLN A 220 33.22 24.28 16.11
CA GLN A 220 33.11 25.70 16.43
C GLN A 220 32.62 26.48 15.21
N ASP A 221 31.75 27.44 15.44
CA ASP A 221 31.27 28.34 14.38
C ASP A 221 32.47 29.21 13.91
N MET A 222 32.58 29.32 12.60
CA MET A 222 33.48 30.28 11.95
C MET A 222 32.68 31.52 11.58
N ASP A 223 33.10 32.68 12.00
CA ASP A 223 32.53 33.95 11.59
C ASP A 223 32.99 34.29 10.15
N ALA A 224 32.34 33.69 9.18
CA ALA A 224 32.64 33.86 7.76
C ALA A 224 31.39 33.87 6.92
N SER A 225 31.40 34.65 5.87
CA SER A 225 30.36 34.63 4.82
C SER A 225 30.87 33.87 3.59
N SER A 226 29.95 33.15 2.95
CA SER A 226 30.24 32.43 1.71
C SER A 226 30.32 33.40 0.52
N PRO A 227 31.32 33.28 -0.39
CA PRO A 227 32.47 32.39 -0.30
C PRO A 227 33.55 32.90 0.67
N VAL A 228 34.31 31.98 1.30
CA VAL A 228 35.45 32.32 2.14
C VAL A 228 36.72 31.66 1.61
N THR A 229 37.83 32.40 1.56
CA THR A 229 39.14 31.87 1.15
C THR A 229 40.00 31.62 2.38
N LEU A 230 40.53 30.41 2.52
CA LEU A 230 41.33 29.94 3.63
C LEU A 230 42.72 29.49 3.14
N PRO A 231 43.78 29.74 3.91
CA PRO A 231 45.11 29.22 3.59
C PRO A 231 45.20 27.70 3.85
N THR A 232 46.00 26.98 3.06
CA THR A 232 46.20 25.53 3.18
C THR A 232 47.45 25.16 3.97
N ASP A 233 48.16 26.12 4.50
CA ASP A 233 49.39 25.94 5.32
C ASP A 233 49.10 25.58 6.79
N GLN A 234 47.83 25.54 7.15
CA GLN A 234 47.37 25.20 8.52
C GLN A 234 47.37 23.68 8.76
N GLN A 235 47.36 23.28 10.02
CA GLN A 235 47.12 21.89 10.40
C GLN A 235 45.76 21.41 9.84
N GLN A 236 45.64 20.12 9.61
CA GLN A 236 44.42 19.50 9.14
C GLN A 236 43.18 19.97 9.94
N GLN A 237 42.24 20.52 9.28
CA GLN A 237 40.94 20.92 9.83
C GLN A 237 39.81 20.28 9.05
N PHE A 238 38.75 19.97 9.76
CA PHE A 238 37.51 19.50 9.20
C PHE A 238 36.49 20.65 9.16
N THR A 239 35.76 20.74 8.08
CA THR A 239 34.77 21.80 7.89
C THR A 239 33.41 21.19 7.53
N ARG A 240 32.33 21.80 8.03
CA ARG A 240 30.97 21.47 7.64
C ARG A 240 30.11 22.73 7.58
N SER A 241 29.09 22.70 6.72
CA SER A 241 28.04 23.70 6.74
C SER A 241 26.86 23.20 7.58
N VAL A 242 26.19 24.13 8.29
CA VAL A 242 24.99 23.87 9.09
C VAL A 242 23.97 24.97 8.84
N LYS A 243 22.69 24.59 8.76
CA LYS A 243 21.58 25.55 8.64
C LYS A 243 21.20 26.12 9.97
#